data_78eb40e97254bbb4308a7dee52b3510e
#
_entry.id   78eb40e97254bbb4308a7dee52b3510e
#
_cell.length_a   1.000
_cell.length_b   1.000
_cell.length_c   1.000
_cell.angle_alpha   90.00
_cell.angle_beta   90.00
_cell.angle_gamma   90.00
#
_symmetry.space_group_name_H-M   'P 1'
#
loop_
_entity.id
_entity.type
_entity.pdbx_description
1 polymer ?
#
loop_
_entity_poly.entity_id
_entity_poly.type
_entity_poly.pdbx_seq_one_letter_code
_entity_poly.pdbx_strand_id
1 'polypeptide(L)' 'MDLKSLKELAQNYTVAELQTAADALENTGKCALSPKLDLNELMSDLLQAAEVRQLVDQGQTLQEAVRTFSQRVRGTLSPK' A
#
# COMPACT_ATOMS: atom_id res chain seq x y z
N MET A 1 5.67 4.54 8.49
CA MET A 1 4.41 3.99 7.98
C MET A 1 3.80 3.01 8.97
N ASP A 2 2.51 3.06 9.13
CA ASP A 2 1.79 2.18 10.05
C ASP A 2 1.37 0.91 9.32
N LEU A 3 1.87 -0.24 9.77
CA LEU A 3 1.53 -1.53 9.17
C LEU A 3 0.05 -1.84 9.27
N LYS A 4 -0.61 -1.35 10.31
CA LYS A 4 -2.04 -1.55 10.47
C LYS A 4 -2.83 -0.87 9.36
N SER A 5 -2.48 0.37 9.05
CA SER A 5 -3.10 1.09 7.94
C SER A 5 -2.85 0.40 6.61
N LEU A 6 -1.64 -0.09 6.41
CA LEU A 6 -1.28 -0.82 5.21
C LEU A 6 -2.13 -2.08 5.04
N LYS A 7 -2.28 -2.86 6.12
CA LYS A 7 -3.11 -4.06 6.10
C LYS A 7 -4.57 -3.74 5.80
N GLU A 8 -5.11 -2.70 6.41
CA GLU A 8 -6.48 -2.30 6.20
C GLU A 8 -6.73 -1.91 4.74
N LEU A 9 -5.84 -1.12 4.16
CA LEU A 9 -5.97 -0.73 2.77
C LEU A 9 -5.89 -1.95 1.84
N ALA A 10 -4.93 -2.83 2.07
CA ALA A 10 -4.76 -4.01 1.24
C ALA A 10 -5.91 -5.00 1.40
N GLN A 11 -6.53 -5.05 2.57
CA GLN A 11 -7.63 -5.96 2.84
C GLN A 11 -8.96 -5.46 2.27
N ASN A 12 -9.21 -4.16 2.35
CA ASN A 12 -10.50 -3.58 2.02
C ASN A 12 -10.64 -3.16 0.56
N TYR A 13 -9.53 -3.01 -0.16
CA TYR A 13 -9.53 -2.51 -1.53
C TYR A 13 -8.71 -3.40 -2.45
N THR A 14 -9.09 -3.43 -3.72
CA THR A 14 -8.35 -4.18 -4.73
C THR A 14 -7.16 -3.37 -5.23
N VAL A 15 -6.25 -4.03 -5.96
CA VAL A 15 -5.12 -3.35 -6.58
C VAL A 15 -5.61 -2.21 -7.48
N ALA A 16 -6.64 -2.49 -8.29
CA ALA A 16 -7.19 -1.48 -9.20
C ALA A 16 -7.74 -0.28 -8.43
N GLU A 17 -8.44 -0.53 -7.33
CA GLU A 17 -8.99 0.54 -6.50
C GLU A 17 -7.89 1.38 -5.86
N LEU A 18 -6.84 0.73 -5.36
CA LEU A 18 -5.73 1.43 -4.74
C LEU A 18 -4.96 2.25 -5.76
N GLN A 19 -4.74 1.72 -6.96
CA GLN A 19 -4.07 2.45 -8.02
C GLN A 19 -4.90 3.64 -8.50
N THR A 20 -6.21 3.46 -8.62
CA THR A 20 -7.12 4.54 -8.99
C THR A 20 -7.09 5.65 -7.94
N ALA A 21 -7.06 5.28 -6.67
CA ALA A 21 -6.99 6.26 -5.59
C ALA A 21 -5.66 7.02 -5.63
N ALA A 22 -4.55 6.33 -5.92
CA ALA A 22 -3.26 6.99 -6.05
C ALA A 22 -3.24 7.97 -7.22
N ASP A 23 -3.83 7.58 -8.36
CA ASP A 23 -3.93 8.46 -9.52
C ASP A 23 -4.79 9.68 -9.21
N ALA A 24 -5.91 9.49 -8.54
CA ALA A 24 -6.79 10.60 -8.14
C ALA A 24 -6.07 11.54 -7.19
N LEU A 25 -5.30 11.00 -6.25
CA LEU A 25 -4.52 11.81 -5.33
C LEU A 25 -3.49 12.65 -6.07
N GLU A 26 -2.80 12.05 -7.04
CA GLU A 26 -1.83 12.76 -7.84
C GLU A 26 -2.45 13.88 -8.68
N ASN A 27 -3.63 13.63 -9.23
CA ASN A 27 -4.31 14.58 -10.13
C ASN A 27 -5.09 15.64 -9.38
N THR A 28 -5.71 15.32 -8.24
CA THR A 28 -6.62 16.23 -7.54
C THR A 28 -6.12 16.64 -6.16
N GLY A 29 -5.14 15.93 -5.62
CA GLY A 29 -4.65 16.14 -4.26
C GLY A 29 -5.60 15.63 -3.19
N LYS A 30 -6.58 14.82 -3.56
CA LYS A 30 -7.57 14.29 -2.62
C LYS A 30 -7.69 12.79 -2.76
N CYS A 31 -7.93 12.12 -1.63
CA CYS A 31 -8.15 10.68 -1.60
C CYS A 31 -9.37 10.35 -0.74
N ALA A 32 -10.30 9.58 -1.29
CA ALA A 32 -11.51 9.19 -0.59
C ALA A 32 -11.30 7.99 0.33
N LEU A 33 -10.19 7.26 0.19
CA LEU A 33 -9.96 6.02 0.93
C LEU A 33 -9.33 6.22 2.30
N SER A 34 -8.75 7.38 2.54
CA SER A 34 -8.04 7.64 3.80
C SER A 34 -8.15 9.11 4.18
N PRO A 35 -8.34 9.42 5.46
CA PRO A 35 -8.43 10.80 5.94
C PRO A 35 -7.07 11.45 6.21
N LYS A 36 -5.96 10.83 5.84
CA LYS A 36 -4.64 11.39 6.09
C LYS A 36 -4.46 12.72 5.39
N LEU A 37 -3.79 13.65 6.06
CA LEU A 37 -3.56 14.99 5.53
C LEU A 37 -2.26 15.12 4.77
N ASP A 38 -1.27 14.27 5.06
CA ASP A 38 0.01 14.31 4.37
C ASP A 38 -0.11 13.56 3.04
N LEU A 39 -0.07 14.30 1.94
CA LEU A 39 -0.25 13.74 0.60
C LEU A 39 0.87 12.80 0.20
N ASN A 40 2.11 13.10 0.57
CA ASN A 40 3.25 12.25 0.23
C ASN A 40 3.16 10.91 0.96
N GLU A 41 2.81 10.96 2.24
CA GLU A 41 2.66 9.77 3.05
C GLU A 41 1.49 8.92 2.56
N LEU A 42 0.39 9.55 2.21
CA LEU A 42 -0.79 8.88 1.70
C LEU A 42 -0.49 8.20 0.35
N MET A 43 0.20 8.88 -0.54
CA MET A 43 0.59 8.31 -1.83
C MET A 43 1.45 7.07 -1.62
N SER A 44 2.42 7.16 -0.73
CA SER A 44 3.29 6.03 -0.39
C SER A 44 2.48 4.86 0.16
N ASP A 45 1.54 5.14 1.07
CA ASP A 45 0.69 4.11 1.66
C ASP A 45 -0.16 3.40 0.60
N LEU A 46 -0.73 4.15 -0.33
CA LEU A 46 -1.56 3.58 -1.38
C LEU A 46 -0.76 2.68 -2.30
N LEU A 47 0.42 3.11 -2.72
CA LEU A 47 1.27 2.32 -3.60
C LEU A 47 1.76 1.05 -2.91
N GLN A 48 2.14 1.15 -1.64
CA GLN A 48 2.58 0.00 -0.88
C GLN A 48 1.43 -0.97 -0.62
N ALA A 49 0.25 -0.46 -0.32
CA ALA A 49 -0.92 -1.30 -0.13
C ALA A 49 -1.30 -2.04 -1.42
N ALA A 50 -1.16 -1.38 -2.56
CA ALA A 50 -1.42 -2.02 -3.85
C ALA A 50 -0.44 -3.19 -4.08
N GLU A 51 0.82 -3.01 -3.73
CA GLU A 51 1.81 -4.07 -3.84
C GLU A 51 1.50 -5.24 -2.93
N VAL A 52 1.13 -4.97 -1.69
CA VAL A 52 0.73 -6.02 -0.75
C VAL A 52 -0.50 -6.76 -1.27
N ARG A 53 -1.50 -6.04 -1.77
CA ARG A 53 -2.70 -6.67 -2.32
C ARG A 53 -2.38 -7.54 -3.52
N GLN A 54 -1.44 -7.11 -4.35
CA GLN A 54 -1.01 -7.92 -5.49
C GLN A 54 -0.45 -9.26 -5.04
N LEU A 55 0.32 -9.29 -3.96
CA LEU A 55 0.84 -10.53 -3.40
C LEU A 55 -0.31 -11.42 -2.88
N VAL A 56 -1.31 -10.82 -2.26
CA VAL A 56 -2.49 -11.56 -1.81
C VAL A 56 -3.21 -12.19 -3.00
N ASP A 57 -3.36 -11.44 -4.08
CA ASP A 57 -4.01 -11.93 -5.30
C ASP A 57 -3.22 -13.07 -5.96
N GLN A 58 -1.92 -13.14 -5.70
CA GLN A 58 -1.07 -14.22 -6.20
C GLN A 58 -1.15 -15.50 -5.35
N GLY A 59 -1.93 -15.49 -4.29
CA GLY A 59 -2.17 -16.66 -3.46
C GLY A 59 -1.63 -16.60 -2.04
N GLN A 60 -1.00 -15.50 -1.64
CA GLN A 60 -0.52 -15.34 -0.27
C GLN A 60 -1.64 -14.86 0.64
N THR A 61 -1.55 -15.22 1.92
CA THR A 61 -2.44 -14.61 2.90
C THR A 61 -2.03 -13.16 3.11
N LEU A 62 -2.93 -12.36 3.67
CA LEU A 62 -2.62 -10.97 3.96
C LEU A 62 -1.39 -10.83 4.85
N GLN A 63 -1.29 -11.67 5.88
CA GLN A 63 -0.16 -11.65 6.80
C GLN A 63 1.13 -12.00 6.08
N GLU A 64 1.11 -13.03 5.24
CA GLU A 64 2.28 -13.43 4.46
C GLU A 64 2.69 -12.34 3.47
N ALA A 65 1.71 -11.70 2.83
CA ALA A 65 1.97 -10.63 1.88
C ALA A 65 2.66 -9.45 2.56
N VAL A 66 2.17 -9.04 3.71
CA VAL A 66 2.79 -7.95 4.49
C VAL A 66 4.22 -8.33 4.88
N ARG A 67 4.42 -9.57 5.30
CA ARG A 67 5.74 -10.05 5.69
C ARG A 67 6.71 -10.04 4.51
N THR A 68 6.27 -10.55 3.36
CA THR A 68 7.07 -10.56 2.14
C THR A 68 7.43 -9.14 1.72
N PHE A 69 6.46 -8.24 1.76
CA PHE A 69 6.69 -6.84 1.43
C PHE A 69 7.72 -6.21 2.36
N SER A 70 7.59 -6.43 3.66
CA SER A 70 8.51 -5.88 4.64
C SER A 70 9.94 -6.39 4.43
N GLN A 71 10.09 -7.66 4.11
CA GLN A 71 11.40 -8.26 3.84
C GLN A 71 12.01 -7.67 2.56
N ARG A 72 11.18 -7.46 1.54
CA ARG A 72 11.65 -6.88 0.28
C ARG A 72 12.16 -5.44 0.48
N VAL A 73 11.42 -4.66 1.25
CA VAL A 73 11.82 -3.28 1.56
C VAL A 73 13.13 -3.28 2.34
N ARG A 74 13.25 -4.15 3.35
CA ARG A 74 14.50 -4.26 4.11
C ARG A 74 15.66 -4.66 3.24
N GLY A 75 15.45 -5.62 2.34
CA GLY A 75 16.48 -6.04 1.40
C GLY A 75 16.95 -4.91 0.50
N THR A 76 16.02 -4.09 0.06
CA THR A 76 16.32 -2.93 -0.79
C THR A 76 17.11 -1.88 -0.02
N LEU A 77 16.79 -1.68 1.25
CA LEU A 77 17.44 -0.67 2.08
C LEU A 77 18.72 -1.16 2.73
N SER A 78 18.94 -2.46 2.73
CA SER A 78 20.11 -3.03 3.41
C SER A 78 21.39 -2.71 2.64
N PRO A 79 22.31 -2.00 3.25
CA PRO A 79 23.61 -1.76 2.62
C PRO A 79 24.43 -3.03 2.68
N LYS A 80 25.10 -3.26 1.64
CA LYS A 80 26.02 -4.38 1.61
C LYS A 80 27.40 -3.93 1.34
#